data_0957df052398569d91eac34a32010e8d
#
_entry.id   0957df052398569d91eac34a32010e8d
#
_cell.length_a   1.000
_cell.length_b   1.000
_cell.length_c   1.000
_cell.angle_alpha   90.00
_cell.angle_beta   90.00
_cell.angle_gamma   90.00
#
_symmetry.space_group_name_H-M   'P 1'
#
loop_
_entity.id
_entity.type
_entity.pdbx_description
1 polymer ?
#
loop_
_entity_poly.entity_id
_entity_poly.type
_entity_poly.pdbx_seq_one_letter_code
_entity_poly.pdbx_strand_id
1 'polypeptide(L)'
;FWTNLLGVGLLVWANLYDSCDGQLARMTGKKTRWGRILDGFAGDVWFFAIYVAISLRLMPTWGPWIWVLTVVTGFIFHGKQCALADYYRNIHLYFLKGKDGSELDRSDRLTAEFQHLTWRRDGAWKLFLFFYRNYTRSQERLTPAFQRLRNALAERFPKALPQPLRDDFRAGSLPLMKWANILTFNTRAIVLYIAVLVNEPWIYPVFEATVMNALMLYMWRRHENLCRRVQANLDTYETAV
;
A
#
# COMPACT_ATOMS: atom_id res chain seq x y z
N PHE A 1 4.44 -10.96 -31.40
CA PHE A 1 5.48 -10.05 -30.87
C PHE A 1 5.04 -8.59 -30.94
N TRP A 2 4.68 -8.07 -32.14
CA TRP A 2 4.34 -6.65 -32.34
C TRP A 2 3.18 -6.16 -31.49
N THR A 3 2.14 -6.96 -31.30
CA THR A 3 1.00 -6.65 -30.41
C THR A 3 1.41 -6.56 -28.94
N ASN A 4 2.31 -7.42 -28.48
CA ASN A 4 2.87 -7.36 -27.13
C ASN A 4 3.71 -6.10 -26.93
N LEU A 5 4.54 -5.75 -27.92
CA LEU A 5 5.37 -4.54 -27.88
C LEU A 5 4.50 -3.27 -27.82
N LEU A 6 3.45 -3.21 -28.65
CA LEU A 6 2.48 -2.11 -28.61
C LEU A 6 1.77 -2.05 -27.24
N GLY A 7 1.32 -3.18 -26.71
CA GLY A 7 0.69 -3.26 -25.39
C GLY A 7 1.60 -2.76 -24.27
N VAL A 8 2.85 -3.20 -24.23
CA VAL A 8 3.84 -2.69 -23.27
C VAL A 8 4.09 -1.21 -23.46
N GLY A 9 4.20 -0.72 -24.71
CA GLY A 9 4.35 0.71 -24.98
C GLY A 9 3.19 1.55 -24.43
N LEU A 10 1.94 1.09 -24.59
CA LEU A 10 0.76 1.75 -24.06
C LEU A 10 0.73 1.73 -22.52
N LEU A 11 1.15 0.62 -21.90
CA LEU A 11 1.26 0.53 -20.44
C LEU A 11 2.34 1.47 -19.88
N VAL A 12 3.50 1.55 -20.51
CA VAL A 12 4.55 2.53 -20.17
C VAL A 12 4.04 3.96 -20.30
N TRP A 13 3.34 4.25 -21.39
CA TRP A 13 2.74 5.57 -21.62
C TRP A 13 1.74 5.93 -20.52
N ALA A 14 0.83 5.02 -20.16
CA ALA A 14 -0.13 5.21 -19.07
C ALA A 14 0.58 5.50 -17.72
N ASN A 15 1.65 4.76 -17.41
CA ASN A 15 2.46 4.96 -16.21
C ASN A 15 3.17 6.33 -16.19
N LEU A 16 3.60 6.83 -17.36
CA LEU A 16 4.17 8.18 -17.46
C LEU A 16 3.12 9.25 -17.15
N TYR A 17 1.90 9.13 -17.64
CA TYR A 17 0.80 10.05 -17.32
C TYR A 17 0.47 10.06 -15.83
N ASP A 18 0.33 8.90 -15.20
CA ASP A 18 0.12 8.75 -13.77
C ASP A 18 1.23 9.42 -12.94
N SER A 19 2.48 9.26 -13.38
CA SER A 19 3.63 9.93 -12.74
C SER A 19 3.59 11.44 -12.92
N CYS A 20 3.12 11.95 -14.04
CA CYS A 20 3.02 13.38 -14.35
C CYS A 20 1.93 14.06 -13.51
N ASP A 21 0.75 13.45 -13.34
CA ASP A 21 -0.33 14.07 -12.56
C ASP A 21 0.02 14.14 -11.07
N GLY A 22 0.64 13.11 -10.51
CA GLY A 22 1.18 13.14 -9.15
C GLY A 22 2.27 14.19 -8.94
N GLN A 23 3.13 14.45 -9.94
CA GLN A 23 4.11 15.54 -9.89
C GLN A 23 3.43 16.91 -9.97
N LEU A 24 2.48 17.07 -10.87
CA LEU A 24 1.72 18.32 -11.04
C LEU A 24 0.97 18.69 -9.74
N ALA A 25 0.32 17.72 -9.09
CA ALA A 25 -0.35 17.93 -7.81
C ALA A 25 0.62 18.40 -6.71
N ARG A 26 1.86 17.88 -6.69
CA ARG A 26 2.91 18.34 -5.76
C ARG A 26 3.41 19.74 -6.07
N MET A 27 3.65 20.05 -7.33
CA MET A 27 4.16 21.38 -7.76
C MET A 27 3.13 22.49 -7.56
N THR A 28 1.87 22.21 -7.79
CA THR A 28 0.77 23.18 -7.64
C THR A 28 0.22 23.28 -6.22
N GLY A 29 0.66 22.40 -5.31
CA GLY A 29 0.14 22.31 -3.94
C GLY A 29 -1.32 21.85 -3.85
N LYS A 30 -1.96 21.49 -4.96
CA LYS A 30 -3.36 21.05 -5.05
C LYS A 30 -3.50 19.57 -4.72
N LYS A 31 -3.18 19.19 -3.49
CA LYS A 31 -3.43 17.85 -2.98
C LYS A 31 -4.81 17.77 -2.36
N THR A 32 -5.73 17.07 -3.00
CA THR A 32 -7.07 16.83 -2.46
C THR A 32 -7.22 15.40 -1.99
N ARG A 33 -8.07 15.19 -0.97
CA ARG A 33 -8.41 13.84 -0.49
C ARG A 33 -9.06 13.03 -1.62
N TRP A 34 -9.89 13.66 -2.45
CA TRP A 34 -10.50 13.04 -3.63
C TRP A 34 -9.49 12.60 -4.69
N GLY A 35 -8.51 13.46 -5.03
CA GLY A 35 -7.50 13.12 -6.04
C GLY A 35 -6.72 11.88 -5.67
N ARG A 36 -6.25 11.78 -4.41
CA ARG A 36 -5.54 10.60 -3.89
C ARG A 36 -6.36 9.32 -3.97
N ILE A 37 -7.66 9.43 -3.74
CA ILE A 37 -8.60 8.33 -3.77
C ILE A 37 -8.82 7.81 -5.18
N LEU A 38 -9.03 8.73 -6.11
CA LEU A 38 -9.20 8.40 -7.52
C LEU A 38 -7.92 7.77 -8.08
N ASP A 39 -6.76 8.26 -7.69
CA ASP A 39 -5.46 7.70 -8.02
C ASP A 39 -5.33 6.25 -7.55
N GLY A 40 -5.58 5.97 -6.26
CA GLY A 40 -5.59 4.61 -5.73
C GLY A 40 -6.60 3.69 -6.42
N PHE A 41 -7.83 4.18 -6.63
CA PHE A 41 -8.88 3.43 -7.32
C PHE A 41 -8.54 3.15 -8.78
N ALA A 42 -7.96 4.12 -9.50
CA ALA A 42 -7.49 3.94 -10.88
C ALA A 42 -6.41 2.85 -10.96
N GLY A 43 -5.48 2.83 -10.00
CA GLY A 43 -4.49 1.76 -9.87
C GLY A 43 -5.12 0.38 -9.67
N ASP A 44 -6.11 0.26 -8.80
CA ASP A 44 -6.84 -1.01 -8.54
C ASP A 44 -7.58 -1.49 -9.79
N VAL A 45 -8.28 -0.59 -10.50
CA VAL A 45 -8.98 -0.90 -11.76
C VAL A 45 -8.00 -1.35 -12.84
N TRP A 46 -6.85 -0.71 -12.92
CA TRP A 46 -5.82 -1.05 -13.89
C TRP A 46 -5.27 -2.47 -13.66
N PHE A 47 -4.89 -2.80 -12.43
CA PHE A 47 -4.43 -4.14 -12.10
C PHE A 47 -5.52 -5.20 -12.27
N PHE A 48 -6.76 -4.88 -11.92
CA PHE A 48 -7.90 -5.76 -12.21
C PHE A 48 -7.99 -6.09 -13.70
N ALA A 49 -7.93 -5.08 -14.57
CA ALA A 49 -7.96 -5.27 -16.02
C ALA A 49 -6.78 -6.14 -16.52
N ILE A 50 -5.58 -5.98 -15.96
CA ILE A 50 -4.40 -6.79 -16.28
C ILE A 50 -4.64 -8.26 -15.92
N TYR A 51 -5.14 -8.56 -14.71
CA TYR A 51 -5.41 -9.95 -14.30
C TYR A 51 -6.50 -10.61 -15.17
N VAL A 52 -7.55 -9.85 -15.51
CA VAL A 52 -8.58 -10.33 -16.45
C VAL A 52 -7.98 -10.61 -17.82
N ALA A 53 -7.17 -9.71 -18.36
CA ALA A 53 -6.51 -9.88 -19.66
C ALA A 53 -5.58 -11.09 -19.68
N ILE A 54 -4.79 -11.31 -18.64
CA ILE A 54 -3.93 -12.50 -18.48
C ILE A 54 -4.78 -13.78 -18.45
N SER A 55 -5.88 -13.77 -17.67
CA SER A 55 -6.79 -14.92 -17.58
C SER A 55 -7.41 -15.28 -18.91
N LEU A 56 -7.96 -14.29 -19.61
CA LEU A 56 -8.56 -14.49 -20.94
C LEU A 56 -7.53 -15.01 -21.96
N ARG A 57 -6.33 -14.47 -21.94
CA ARG A 57 -5.25 -14.85 -22.85
C ARG A 57 -4.78 -16.28 -22.63
N LEU A 58 -4.71 -16.73 -21.38
CA LEU A 58 -4.19 -18.05 -21.02
C LEU A 58 -5.29 -19.12 -20.88
N MET A 59 -6.57 -18.73 -20.89
CA MET A 59 -7.70 -19.64 -20.80
C MET A 59 -7.64 -20.81 -21.81
N PRO A 60 -7.26 -20.61 -23.09
CA PRO A 60 -7.19 -21.70 -24.05
C PRO A 60 -6.13 -22.77 -23.73
N THR A 61 -5.04 -22.39 -23.03
CA THR A 61 -3.90 -23.28 -22.73
C THR A 61 -3.93 -23.83 -21.30
N TRP A 62 -4.37 -23.03 -20.33
CA TRP A 62 -4.38 -23.37 -18.91
C TRP A 62 -5.77 -23.80 -18.40
N GLY A 63 -6.81 -23.64 -19.22
CA GLY A 63 -8.19 -23.86 -18.80
C GLY A 63 -8.62 -22.89 -17.67
N PRO A 64 -9.73 -23.20 -16.95
CA PRO A 64 -10.28 -22.31 -15.92
C PRO A 64 -9.38 -22.13 -14.68
N TRP A 65 -8.36 -22.94 -14.49
CA TRP A 65 -7.43 -22.82 -13.36
C TRP A 65 -6.63 -21.52 -13.34
N ILE A 66 -6.44 -20.91 -14.51
CA ILE A 66 -5.78 -19.60 -14.58
C ILE A 66 -6.55 -18.53 -13.79
N TRP A 67 -7.88 -18.61 -13.79
CA TRP A 67 -8.70 -17.68 -13.00
C TRP A 67 -8.48 -17.84 -11.50
N VAL A 68 -8.27 -19.07 -11.03
CA VAL A 68 -7.93 -19.28 -9.61
C VAL A 68 -6.62 -18.60 -9.27
N LEU A 69 -5.59 -18.77 -10.09
CA LEU A 69 -4.30 -18.13 -9.88
C LEU A 69 -4.42 -16.60 -9.87
N THR A 70 -5.05 -16.01 -10.89
CA THR A 70 -5.14 -14.56 -11.05
C THR A 70 -6.06 -13.90 -10.03
N VAL A 71 -7.18 -14.54 -9.66
CA VAL A 71 -8.09 -14.05 -8.62
C VAL A 71 -7.42 -14.09 -7.24
N VAL A 72 -6.78 -15.20 -6.88
CA VAL A 72 -6.06 -15.31 -5.60
C VAL A 72 -4.92 -14.29 -5.55
N THR A 73 -4.16 -14.17 -6.63
CA THR A 73 -3.04 -13.22 -6.67
C THR A 73 -3.53 -11.78 -6.64
N GLY A 74 -4.50 -11.41 -7.46
CA GLY A 74 -5.00 -10.03 -7.57
C GLY A 74 -5.77 -9.57 -6.32
N PHE A 75 -6.74 -10.36 -5.85
CA PHE A 75 -7.59 -9.91 -4.75
C PHE A 75 -6.99 -10.16 -3.36
N ILE A 76 -6.25 -11.28 -3.18
CA ILE A 76 -5.75 -11.65 -1.85
C ILE A 76 -4.33 -11.12 -1.63
N PHE A 77 -3.42 -11.37 -2.57
CA PHE A 77 -2.01 -11.06 -2.36
C PHE A 77 -1.66 -9.62 -2.74
N HIS A 78 -2.01 -9.19 -3.92
CA HIS A 78 -1.73 -7.85 -4.43
C HIS A 78 -2.21 -6.75 -3.47
N GLY A 79 -3.48 -6.77 -3.12
CA GLY A 79 -4.06 -5.77 -2.22
C GLY A 79 -3.38 -5.70 -0.86
N LYS A 80 -3.02 -6.85 -0.25
CA LYS A 80 -2.31 -6.88 1.03
C LYS A 80 -0.87 -6.39 0.92
N GLN A 81 -0.18 -6.72 -0.17
CA GLN A 81 1.19 -6.28 -0.43
C GLN A 81 1.26 -4.76 -0.59
N CYS A 82 0.35 -4.19 -1.38
CA CYS A 82 0.23 -2.74 -1.57
C CYS A 82 -0.16 -2.03 -0.28
N ALA A 83 -1.16 -2.55 0.43
CA ALA A 83 -1.65 -1.98 1.69
C ALA A 83 -0.55 -1.92 2.76
N LEU A 84 0.26 -2.98 2.91
CA LEU A 84 1.36 -3.00 3.87
C LEU A 84 2.51 -2.09 3.43
N ALA A 85 2.87 -2.06 2.15
CA ALA A 85 3.94 -1.20 1.64
C ALA A 85 3.61 0.29 1.87
N ASP A 86 2.38 0.69 1.55
CA ASP A 86 1.88 2.04 1.80
C ASP A 86 1.85 2.37 3.29
N TYR A 87 1.31 1.48 4.11
CA TYR A 87 1.19 1.69 5.55
C TYR A 87 2.55 1.84 6.23
N TYR A 88 3.54 1.00 5.89
CA TYR A 88 4.89 1.09 6.44
C TYR A 88 5.61 2.36 6.01
N ARG A 89 5.38 2.84 4.78
CA ARG A 89 5.87 4.14 4.34
C ARG A 89 5.26 5.27 5.18
N ASN A 90 3.97 5.25 5.41
CA ASN A 90 3.28 6.25 6.22
C ASN A 90 3.69 6.20 7.70
N ILE A 91 3.92 5.02 8.26
CA ILE A 91 4.50 4.87 9.60
C ILE A 91 5.90 5.49 9.66
N HIS A 92 6.78 5.21 8.69
CA HIS A 92 8.10 5.82 8.64
C HIS A 92 8.03 7.36 8.57
N LEU A 93 7.14 7.89 7.74
CA LEU A 93 6.92 9.33 7.61
C LEU A 93 6.36 9.95 8.90
N TYR A 94 5.53 9.25 9.64
CA TYR A 94 5.03 9.71 10.93
C TYR A 94 6.17 9.95 11.94
N PHE A 95 7.13 9.05 12.03
CA PHE A 95 8.29 9.24 12.89
C PHE A 95 9.30 10.26 12.32
N LEU A 96 9.32 10.47 11.00
CA LEU A 96 10.19 11.44 10.35
C LEU A 96 9.65 12.87 10.44
N LYS A 97 8.37 13.08 10.13
CA LYS A 97 7.75 14.40 9.91
C LYS A 97 6.66 14.75 10.92
N GLY A 98 6.25 13.78 11.75
CA GLY A 98 5.11 13.95 12.65
C GLY A 98 3.75 13.67 12.00
N LYS A 99 2.68 14.01 12.73
CA LYS A 99 1.29 13.76 12.29
C LYS A 99 0.92 14.44 10.98
N ASP A 100 1.35 15.68 10.79
CA ASP A 100 1.00 16.48 9.63
C ASP A 100 1.71 16.05 8.34
N GLY A 101 2.80 15.29 8.48
CA GLY A 101 3.58 14.76 7.35
C GLY A 101 3.27 13.31 6.99
N SER A 102 2.26 12.68 7.61
CA SER A 102 1.92 11.28 7.42
C SER A 102 0.41 11.06 7.29
N GLU A 103 0.03 10.04 6.51
CA GLU A 103 -1.36 9.67 6.26
C GLU A 103 -1.72 8.41 7.07
N LEU A 104 -1.64 8.51 8.40
CA LEU A 104 -1.96 7.43 9.33
C LEU A 104 -3.36 7.61 9.93
N ASP A 105 -4.38 7.46 9.10
CA ASP A 105 -5.76 7.46 9.56
C ASP A 105 -6.05 6.28 10.51
N ARG A 106 -7.10 6.40 11.29
CA ARG A 106 -7.61 5.35 12.19
C ARG A 106 -8.99 4.89 11.74
N SER A 107 -9.18 3.58 11.70
CA SER A 107 -10.46 3.00 11.25
C SER A 107 -11.63 3.31 12.19
N ASP A 108 -11.37 3.57 13.47
CA ASP A 108 -12.37 4.01 14.45
C ASP A 108 -12.91 5.42 14.10
N ARG A 109 -12.01 6.38 13.80
CA ARG A 109 -12.38 7.74 13.38
C ARG A 109 -13.14 7.74 12.06
N LEU A 110 -12.64 6.96 11.09
CA LEU A 110 -13.33 6.79 9.80
C LEU A 110 -14.70 6.15 9.96
N THR A 111 -14.87 5.26 10.93
CA THR A 111 -16.17 4.65 11.25
C THR A 111 -17.13 5.68 11.85
N ALA A 112 -16.67 6.54 12.75
CA ALA A 112 -17.48 7.63 13.29
C ALA A 112 -17.90 8.61 12.18
N GLU A 113 -16.97 9.04 11.31
CA GLU A 113 -17.29 9.89 10.14
C GLU A 113 -18.34 9.21 9.24
N PHE A 114 -18.17 7.92 8.93
CA PHE A 114 -19.12 7.16 8.11
C PHE A 114 -20.53 7.13 8.70
N GLN A 115 -20.68 7.02 10.01
CA GLN A 115 -21.97 6.99 10.70
C GLN A 115 -22.72 8.33 10.62
N HIS A 116 -21.98 9.46 10.59
CA HIS A 116 -22.57 10.79 10.45
C HIS A 116 -23.04 11.14 9.03
N LEU A 117 -22.61 10.40 8.01
CA LEU A 117 -23.00 10.62 6.62
C LEU A 117 -24.32 9.93 6.30
N THR A 118 -25.09 10.54 5.37
CA THR A 118 -26.35 9.98 4.86
C THR A 118 -26.23 9.60 3.40
N TRP A 119 -26.75 8.42 3.01
CA TRP A 119 -26.70 7.96 1.62
C TRP A 119 -27.36 8.92 0.63
N ARG A 120 -28.43 9.60 1.06
CA ARG A 120 -29.20 10.50 0.20
C ARG A 120 -28.46 11.79 -0.14
N ARG A 121 -27.69 12.35 0.79
CA ARG A 121 -26.94 13.60 0.61
C ARG A 121 -25.50 13.38 0.20
N ASP A 122 -24.86 12.36 0.80
CA ASP A 122 -23.42 12.19 0.77
C ASP A 122 -23.00 10.87 0.08
N GLY A 123 -23.87 10.30 -0.79
CA GLY A 123 -23.78 8.93 -1.28
C GLY A 123 -22.41 8.55 -1.87
N ALA A 124 -21.85 9.39 -2.75
CA ALA A 124 -20.53 9.13 -3.32
C ALA A 124 -19.42 9.16 -2.26
N TRP A 125 -19.45 10.13 -1.35
CA TRP A 125 -18.48 10.24 -0.25
C TRP A 125 -18.63 9.09 0.74
N LYS A 126 -19.86 8.71 1.07
CA LYS A 126 -20.17 7.59 1.96
C LYS A 126 -19.70 6.25 1.38
N LEU A 127 -19.92 6.02 0.08
CA LEU A 127 -19.45 4.82 -0.62
C LEU A 127 -17.92 4.76 -0.59
N PHE A 128 -17.27 5.88 -0.88
CA PHE A 128 -15.84 5.97 -0.78
C PHE A 128 -15.33 5.67 0.64
N LEU A 129 -15.88 6.30 1.64
CA LEU A 129 -15.49 6.13 3.02
C LEU A 129 -15.71 4.68 3.51
N PHE A 130 -16.68 3.97 2.93
CA PHE A 130 -16.89 2.54 3.16
C PHE A 130 -15.64 1.72 2.73
N PHE A 131 -15.13 1.95 1.51
CA PHE A 131 -13.94 1.24 1.03
C PHE A 131 -12.68 1.67 1.78
N TYR A 132 -12.47 2.97 1.94
CA TYR A 132 -11.31 3.52 2.62
C TYR A 132 -11.21 3.07 4.09
N ARG A 133 -12.33 3.06 4.81
CA ARG A 133 -12.39 2.52 6.17
C ARG A 133 -12.01 1.04 6.22
N ASN A 134 -12.53 0.24 5.29
CA ASN A 134 -12.21 -1.19 5.24
C ASN A 134 -10.74 -1.44 4.88
N TYR A 135 -10.18 -0.65 3.98
CA TYR A 135 -8.76 -0.64 3.65
C TYR A 135 -7.91 -0.32 4.89
N THR A 136 -8.18 0.78 5.58
CA THR A 136 -7.49 1.16 6.82
C THR A 136 -7.60 0.09 7.90
N ARG A 137 -8.79 -0.49 8.09
CA ARG A 137 -9.00 -1.59 9.04
C ARG A 137 -8.18 -2.83 8.67
N SER A 138 -8.01 -3.12 7.39
CA SER A 138 -7.14 -4.20 6.92
C SER A 138 -5.67 -3.94 7.27
N GLN A 139 -5.17 -2.72 7.05
CA GLN A 139 -3.82 -2.31 7.45
C GLN A 139 -3.59 -2.46 8.96
N GLU A 140 -4.55 -2.00 9.78
CA GLU A 140 -4.48 -2.11 11.24
C GLU A 140 -4.46 -3.57 11.71
N ARG A 141 -5.29 -4.44 11.13
CA ARG A 141 -5.33 -5.88 11.45
C ARG A 141 -4.02 -6.59 11.10
N LEU A 142 -3.37 -6.17 10.03
CA LEU A 142 -2.10 -6.74 9.58
C LEU A 142 -0.90 -6.26 10.39
N THR A 143 -1.04 -5.21 11.23
CA THR A 143 0.06 -4.59 11.97
C THR A 143 -0.21 -4.50 13.48
N PRO A 144 -0.48 -5.61 14.16
CA PRO A 144 -0.91 -5.59 15.56
C PRO A 144 0.15 -5.04 16.54
N ALA A 145 1.44 -5.24 16.29
CA ALA A 145 2.48 -4.67 17.15
C ALA A 145 2.55 -3.15 17.00
N PHE A 146 2.41 -2.65 15.76
CA PHE A 146 2.34 -1.20 15.56
C PHE A 146 1.10 -0.58 16.22
N GLN A 147 -0.07 -1.22 16.17
CA GLN A 147 -1.26 -0.67 16.83
C GLN A 147 -1.08 -0.59 18.34
N ARG A 148 -0.45 -1.58 18.99
CA ARG A 148 -0.11 -1.53 20.42
C ARG A 148 0.88 -0.39 20.71
N LEU A 149 1.95 -0.28 19.95
CA LEU A 149 2.91 0.82 20.06
C LEU A 149 2.22 2.17 19.89
N ARG A 150 1.39 2.35 18.86
CA ARG A 150 0.66 3.59 18.57
C ARG A 150 -0.23 4.03 19.73
N ASN A 151 -0.92 3.09 20.35
CA ASN A 151 -1.77 3.37 21.52
C ASN A 151 -0.92 3.76 22.74
N ALA A 152 0.14 3.02 23.04
CA ALA A 152 1.07 3.36 24.13
C ALA A 152 1.73 4.74 23.91
N LEU A 153 2.10 5.08 22.68
CA LEU A 153 2.64 6.40 22.34
C LEU A 153 1.61 7.52 22.55
N ALA A 154 0.35 7.27 22.23
CA ALA A 154 -0.72 8.26 22.42
C ALA A 154 -1.02 8.51 23.90
N GLU A 155 -0.90 7.50 24.75
CA GLU A 155 -1.09 7.60 26.20
C GLU A 155 0.09 8.30 26.88
N ARG A 156 1.33 7.89 26.55
CA ARG A 156 2.54 8.40 27.22
C ARG A 156 3.03 9.75 26.69
N PHE A 157 2.87 9.99 25.37
CA PHE A 157 3.36 11.19 24.71
C PHE A 157 2.23 11.92 23.94
N PRO A 158 1.21 12.45 24.62
CA PRO A 158 0.04 13.04 23.96
C PRO A 158 0.36 14.31 23.16
N LYS A 159 1.40 15.06 23.55
CA LYS A 159 1.78 16.33 22.91
C LYS A 159 2.75 16.12 21.74
N ALA A 160 3.89 15.49 22.00
CA ALA A 160 4.92 15.27 21.00
C ALA A 160 5.75 14.03 21.35
N LEU A 161 6.23 13.30 20.31
CA LEU A 161 7.13 12.18 20.51
C LEU A 161 8.55 12.68 20.84
N PRO A 162 9.25 12.08 21.82
CA PRO A 162 10.65 12.38 22.13
C PRO A 162 11.54 12.17 20.88
N GLN A 163 12.52 13.05 20.70
CA GLN A 163 13.42 12.97 19.55
C GLN A 163 14.24 11.66 19.54
N PRO A 164 14.79 11.16 20.66
CA PRO A 164 15.50 9.88 20.69
C PRO A 164 14.64 8.70 20.23
N LEU A 165 13.35 8.66 20.61
CA LEU A 165 12.41 7.65 20.16
C LEU A 165 12.17 7.72 18.64
N ARG A 166 11.99 8.93 18.11
CA ARG A 166 11.82 9.16 16.67
C ARG A 166 13.04 8.69 15.88
N ASP A 167 14.23 9.00 16.38
CA ASP A 167 15.49 8.65 15.70
C ASP A 167 15.76 7.13 15.75
N ASP A 168 15.49 6.46 16.89
CA ASP A 168 15.62 5.01 16.98
C ASP A 168 14.63 4.29 16.06
N PHE A 169 13.36 4.70 16.04
CA PHE A 169 12.39 4.11 15.13
C PHE A 169 12.78 4.32 13.67
N ARG A 170 13.24 5.54 13.31
CA ARG A 170 13.74 5.85 11.95
C ARG A 170 14.92 4.98 11.55
N ALA A 171 15.91 4.83 12.42
CA ALA A 171 17.08 4.00 12.17
C ALA A 171 16.68 2.54 11.86
N GLY A 172 15.69 2.01 12.58
CA GLY A 172 15.18 0.66 12.34
C GLY A 172 14.28 0.53 11.11
N SER A 173 13.49 1.56 10.77
CA SER A 173 12.55 1.51 9.64
C SER A 173 13.15 1.92 8.30
N LEU A 174 14.16 2.80 8.27
CA LEU A 174 14.78 3.28 7.04
C LEU A 174 15.32 2.15 6.13
N PRO A 175 16.02 1.12 6.65
CA PRO A 175 16.48 0.01 5.81
C PRO A 175 15.34 -0.79 5.17
N LEU A 176 14.13 -0.72 5.74
CA LEU A 176 12.96 -1.42 5.21
C LEU A 176 12.30 -0.67 4.05
N MET A 177 12.55 0.64 3.90
CA MET A 177 11.92 1.45 2.86
C MET A 177 12.30 1.02 1.44
N LYS A 178 13.52 0.50 1.22
CA LYS A 178 13.88 -0.09 -0.07
C LYS A 178 12.99 -1.27 -0.46
N TRP A 179 12.63 -2.11 0.50
CA TRP A 179 11.77 -3.26 0.31
C TRP A 179 10.31 -2.85 0.12
N ALA A 180 9.86 -1.81 0.87
CA ALA A 180 8.56 -1.21 0.63
C ALA A 180 8.43 -0.69 -0.80
N ASN A 181 9.47 -0.03 -1.34
CA ASN A 181 9.50 0.45 -2.71
C ASN A 181 9.45 -0.69 -3.74
N ILE A 182 10.10 -1.84 -3.47
CA ILE A 182 10.02 -3.01 -4.35
C ILE A 182 8.60 -3.59 -4.37
N LEU A 183 7.88 -3.56 -3.25
CA LEU A 183 6.48 -4.00 -3.17
C LEU A 183 5.49 -3.06 -3.87
N THR A 184 5.92 -1.90 -4.36
CA THR A 184 5.07 -0.96 -5.08
C THR A 184 4.98 -1.24 -6.58
N PHE A 185 4.35 -0.33 -7.30
CA PHE A 185 4.01 -0.42 -8.70
C PHE A 185 5.17 -0.76 -9.65
N ASN A 186 6.31 -0.07 -9.52
CA ASN A 186 7.39 -0.14 -10.53
C ASN A 186 7.94 -1.55 -10.74
N THR A 187 8.21 -2.28 -9.68
CA THR A 187 8.71 -3.67 -9.78
C THR A 187 7.68 -4.58 -10.46
N ARG A 188 6.40 -4.41 -10.13
CA ARG A 188 5.29 -5.14 -10.76
C ARG A 188 5.21 -4.86 -12.24
N ALA A 189 5.26 -3.58 -12.61
CA ALA A 189 5.22 -3.13 -13.99
C ALA A 189 6.39 -3.73 -14.82
N ILE A 190 7.61 -3.68 -14.28
CA ILE A 190 8.78 -4.24 -14.96
C ILE A 190 8.61 -5.75 -15.20
N VAL A 191 8.20 -6.51 -14.18
CA VAL A 191 8.01 -7.97 -14.33
C VAL A 191 6.87 -8.28 -15.30
N LEU A 192 5.77 -7.52 -15.25
CA LEU A 192 4.67 -7.63 -16.19
C LEU A 192 5.15 -7.38 -17.64
N TYR A 193 5.92 -6.30 -17.87
CA TYR A 193 6.43 -5.97 -19.20
C TYR A 193 7.33 -7.09 -19.73
N ILE A 194 8.24 -7.60 -18.92
CA ILE A 194 9.10 -8.73 -19.30
C ILE A 194 8.24 -9.95 -19.63
N ALA A 195 7.30 -10.34 -18.78
CA ALA A 195 6.42 -11.49 -18.97
C ALA A 195 5.60 -11.40 -20.27
N VAL A 196 5.11 -10.20 -20.61
CA VAL A 196 4.38 -9.95 -21.85
C VAL A 196 5.31 -10.00 -23.07
N LEU A 197 6.51 -9.41 -23.00
CA LEU A 197 7.47 -9.39 -24.10
C LEU A 197 8.01 -10.78 -24.44
N VAL A 198 8.28 -11.62 -23.42
CA VAL A 198 8.69 -13.01 -23.63
C VAL A 198 7.53 -13.93 -23.99
N ASN A 199 6.30 -13.40 -24.09
CA ASN A 199 5.07 -14.13 -24.42
C ASN A 199 4.63 -15.16 -23.37
N GLU A 200 5.06 -14.99 -22.11
CA GLU A 200 4.74 -15.86 -20.97
C GLU A 200 4.07 -15.07 -19.84
N PRO A 201 2.84 -14.54 -20.04
CA PRO A 201 2.21 -13.61 -19.08
C PRO A 201 1.88 -14.25 -17.73
N TRP A 202 1.86 -15.60 -17.61
CA TRP A 202 1.69 -16.30 -16.34
C TRP A 202 2.84 -16.07 -15.33
N ILE A 203 4.03 -15.68 -15.83
CA ILE A 203 5.18 -15.36 -14.98
C ILE A 203 4.81 -14.26 -13.98
N TYR A 204 4.01 -13.27 -14.40
CA TYR A 204 3.63 -12.15 -13.54
C TYR A 204 2.82 -12.56 -12.30
N PRO A 205 1.65 -13.24 -12.40
CA PRO A 205 0.92 -13.66 -11.21
C PRO A 205 1.69 -14.68 -10.35
N VAL A 206 2.52 -15.53 -10.93
CA VAL A 206 3.39 -16.44 -10.15
C VAL A 206 4.45 -15.67 -9.40
N PHE A 207 5.09 -14.68 -9.99
CA PHE A 207 6.03 -13.79 -9.30
C PHE A 207 5.39 -13.08 -8.12
N GLU A 208 4.18 -12.56 -8.27
CA GLU A 208 3.45 -11.94 -7.17
C GLU A 208 3.07 -12.93 -6.07
N ALA A 209 2.60 -14.11 -6.44
CA ALA A 209 2.22 -15.14 -5.48
C ALA A 209 3.42 -15.72 -4.69
N THR A 210 4.62 -15.62 -5.24
CA THR A 210 5.84 -16.21 -4.63
C THR A 210 6.78 -15.13 -4.10
N VAL A 211 7.52 -14.46 -4.98
CA VAL A 211 8.60 -13.52 -4.61
C VAL A 211 8.05 -12.33 -3.82
N MET A 212 6.95 -11.72 -4.29
CA MET A 212 6.39 -10.55 -3.61
C MET A 212 5.78 -10.91 -2.25
N ASN A 213 5.16 -12.10 -2.12
CA ASN A 213 4.68 -12.59 -0.82
C ASN A 213 5.82 -12.90 0.14
N ALA A 214 6.90 -13.53 -0.33
CA ALA A 214 8.07 -13.78 0.51
C ALA A 214 8.67 -12.47 1.04
N LEU A 215 8.78 -11.45 0.17
CA LEU A 215 9.24 -10.11 0.53
C LEU A 215 8.29 -9.41 1.51
N MET A 216 6.98 -9.49 1.27
CA MET A 216 5.97 -8.95 2.18
C MET A 216 6.08 -9.57 3.57
N LEU A 217 6.21 -10.90 3.67
CA LEU A 217 6.36 -11.60 4.96
C LEU A 217 7.66 -11.23 5.67
N TYR A 218 8.75 -11.08 4.92
CA TYR A 218 10.03 -10.59 5.47
C TYR A 218 9.86 -9.20 6.08
N MET A 219 9.29 -8.25 5.34
CA MET A 219 9.05 -6.89 5.81
C MET A 219 8.11 -6.86 7.01
N TRP A 220 7.01 -7.63 6.96
CA TRP A 220 6.06 -7.72 8.04
C TRP A 220 6.74 -8.15 9.34
N ARG A 221 7.52 -9.24 9.30
CA ARG A 221 8.26 -9.72 10.48
C ARG A 221 9.24 -8.69 11.02
N ARG A 222 10.00 -8.05 10.15
CA ARG A 222 11.00 -7.04 10.54
C ARG A 222 10.34 -5.81 11.16
N HIS A 223 9.26 -5.32 10.57
CA HIS A 223 8.54 -4.15 11.06
C HIS A 223 7.82 -4.42 12.39
N GLU A 224 7.14 -5.56 12.51
CA GLU A 224 6.48 -5.96 13.76
C GLU A 224 7.50 -6.15 14.90
N ASN A 225 8.68 -6.70 14.61
CA ASN A 225 9.76 -6.82 15.60
C ASN A 225 10.32 -5.44 16.01
N LEU A 226 10.48 -4.52 15.06
CA LEU A 226 10.87 -3.14 15.35
C LEU A 226 9.86 -2.48 16.31
N CYS A 227 8.58 -2.59 16.03
CA CYS A 227 7.53 -2.03 16.88
C CYS A 227 7.54 -2.62 18.30
N ARG A 228 7.73 -3.94 18.43
CA ARG A 228 7.85 -4.61 19.75
C ARG A 228 9.08 -4.14 20.51
N ARG A 229 10.22 -4.01 19.85
CA ARG A 229 11.47 -3.51 20.46
C ARG A 229 11.29 -2.09 20.98
N VAL A 230 10.78 -1.19 20.15
CA VAL A 230 10.55 0.21 20.56
C VAL A 230 9.53 0.30 21.68
N GLN A 231 8.47 -0.51 21.63
CA GLN A 231 7.48 -0.58 22.72
C GLN A 231 8.08 -1.04 24.05
N ALA A 232 8.98 -2.03 24.02
CA ALA A 232 9.65 -2.53 25.23
C ALA A 232 10.60 -1.49 25.87
N ASN A 233 11.10 -0.55 25.07
CA ASN A 233 12.06 0.47 25.51
C ASN A 233 11.41 1.83 25.81
N LEU A 234 10.07 1.93 25.90
CA LEU A 234 9.38 3.22 26.08
C LEU A 234 9.83 3.97 27.34
N ASP A 235 10.09 3.27 28.42
CA ASP A 235 10.52 3.89 29.70
C ASP A 235 11.89 4.59 29.56
N THR A 236 12.77 4.08 28.72
CA THR A 236 14.09 4.69 28.46
C THR A 236 13.96 6.04 27.74
N TYR A 237 12.91 6.23 26.94
CA TYR A 237 12.68 7.49 26.22
C TYR A 237 11.96 8.54 27.09
N GLU A 238 11.27 8.14 28.16
CA GLU A 238 10.66 9.07 29.12
C GLU A 238 11.72 9.77 29.96
N THR A 239 12.78 9.07 30.33
CA THR A 239 13.88 9.65 31.12
C THR A 239 14.80 10.59 30.34
N ALA A 240 14.65 10.64 29.01
CA ALA A 240 15.45 11.48 28.12
C ALA A 240 14.75 12.81 27.74
N VAL A 241 13.59 13.10 28.33
CA VAL A 241 12.81 14.34 28.16
C VAL A 241 12.97 15.21 29.42
#